data_196d73233a5b8361e9f146079562404a
#
_entry.id   196d73233a5b8361e9f146079562404a
#
_cell.length_a   1.000
_cell.length_b   1.000
_cell.length_c   1.000
_cell.angle_alpha   90.00
_cell.angle_beta   90.00
_cell.angle_gamma   90.00
#
_symmetry.space_group_name_H-M   'P 1'
#
loop_
_entity.id
_entity.type
_entity.pdbx_description
1 polymer ?
#
loop_
_entity_poly.entity_id
_entity_poly.type
_entity_poly.pdbx_seq_one_letter_code
_entity_poly.pdbx_strand_id
1 'polypeptide(L)'
;MFYVRRAMAEEQVGENVLVEQIVKSFFKQLLRNDSKLETFKIKGLETPRALTFNVLVNGAVRQVELCGIIDRMDIVSDPTINDGAETLRIVDYKTNGSMEQALSMEALFTPGEKHPHYVLQTFLYALMVAPDVNSMPLMPTLFFVNKYGDKNFLPYIKYANE
;
A
#
# COMPACT_ATOMS: atom_id res chain seq x y z
N MET A 1 14.81 11.67 -8.95
CA MET A 1 16.06 12.16 -8.31
C MET A 1 16.17 13.69 -8.28
N PHE A 2 15.54 14.40 -9.21
CA PHE A 2 15.56 15.88 -9.32
C PHE A 2 14.81 16.58 -8.17
N TYR A 3 13.72 16.01 -7.66
CA TYR A 3 12.91 16.64 -6.60
C TYR A 3 13.56 16.60 -5.22
N VAL A 4 14.27 15.53 -4.87
CA VAL A 4 14.96 15.42 -3.57
C VAL A 4 16.08 16.46 -3.47
N ARG A 5 16.83 16.69 -4.54
CA ARG A 5 17.89 17.71 -4.55
C ARG A 5 17.35 19.13 -4.45
N ARG A 6 16.18 19.44 -5.02
CA ARG A 6 15.60 20.78 -5.01
C ARG A 6 15.00 21.15 -3.65
N ALA A 7 14.45 20.16 -2.92
CA ALA A 7 13.93 20.36 -1.56
C ALA A 7 15.04 20.48 -0.50
N MET A 8 16.27 19.99 -0.80
CA MET A 8 17.40 19.96 0.12
C MET A 8 18.52 20.94 -0.24
N ALA A 9 18.26 21.91 -1.14
CA ALA A 9 19.29 22.84 -1.67
C ALA A 9 19.79 23.90 -0.67
N GLU A 10 19.18 23.97 0.51
CA GLU A 10 19.56 24.92 1.56
C GLU A 10 20.19 24.19 2.74
N GLU A 11 21.50 24.03 2.75
CA GLU A 11 22.38 23.46 3.76
C GLU A 11 22.57 21.93 3.69
N GLN A 12 23.68 21.51 3.11
CA GLN A 12 24.25 20.18 3.32
C GLN A 12 24.91 20.11 4.71
N VAL A 13 24.12 20.12 5.77
CA VAL A 13 24.57 19.79 7.12
C VAL A 13 24.49 18.27 7.30
N GLY A 14 25.36 17.68 8.12
CA GLY A 14 25.54 16.22 8.23
C GLY A 14 24.28 15.37 8.36
N GLU A 15 23.22 15.86 9.01
CA GLU A 15 21.92 15.18 9.11
C GLU A 15 21.21 15.06 7.75
N ASN A 16 21.25 16.08 6.91
CA ASN A 16 20.64 16.06 5.59
C ASN A 16 21.32 15.09 4.63
N VAL A 17 22.64 14.91 4.76
CA VAL A 17 23.39 13.91 3.98
C VAL A 17 22.97 12.50 4.39
N LEU A 18 22.79 12.25 5.68
CA LEU A 18 22.33 10.95 6.17
C LEU A 18 20.92 10.63 5.67
N VAL A 19 19.99 11.58 5.79
CA VAL A 19 18.61 11.44 5.28
C VAL A 19 18.62 11.17 3.78
N GLU A 20 19.42 11.90 3.00
CA GLU A 20 19.55 11.67 1.55
C GLU A 20 20.04 10.25 1.23
N GLN A 21 21.03 9.75 1.96
CA GLN A 21 21.55 8.38 1.79
C GLN A 21 20.50 7.33 2.12
N ILE A 22 19.75 7.51 3.20
CA ILE A 22 18.65 6.63 3.61
C ILE A 22 17.59 6.61 2.52
N VAL A 23 17.08 7.76 2.07
CA VAL A 23 16.08 7.86 1.01
C VAL A 23 16.57 7.22 -0.28
N LYS A 24 17.81 7.45 -0.69
CA LYS A 24 18.41 6.80 -1.87
C LYS A 24 18.48 5.28 -1.72
N SER A 25 18.80 4.78 -0.53
CA SER A 25 18.84 3.34 -0.26
C SER A 25 17.46 2.72 -0.42
N PHE A 26 16.43 3.33 0.15
CA PHE A 26 15.05 2.89 0.02
C PHE A 26 14.58 2.88 -1.43
N PHE A 27 14.85 3.95 -2.15
CA PHE A 27 14.46 4.06 -3.55
C PHE A 27 15.11 2.98 -4.41
N LYS A 28 16.40 2.69 -4.19
CA LYS A 28 17.10 1.59 -4.89
C LYS A 28 16.46 0.24 -4.59
N GLN A 29 16.05 0.00 -3.36
CA GLN A 29 15.42 -1.27 -2.98
C GLN A 29 14.02 -1.40 -3.57
N LEU A 30 13.22 -0.33 -3.55
CA LEU A 30 11.92 -0.27 -4.21
C LEU A 30 12.06 -0.63 -5.69
N LEU A 31 12.95 0.05 -6.40
CA LEU A 31 13.21 -0.20 -7.82
C LEU A 31 13.69 -1.63 -8.09
N ARG A 32 14.50 -2.21 -7.21
CA ARG A 32 14.92 -3.62 -7.32
C ARG A 32 13.77 -4.61 -7.14
N ASN A 33 12.80 -4.30 -6.29
CA ASN A 33 11.61 -5.13 -6.14
C ASN A 33 10.69 -5.00 -7.35
N ASP A 34 10.45 -3.78 -7.82
CA ASP A 34 9.65 -3.57 -9.01
C ASP A 34 10.29 -4.17 -10.27
N SER A 35 11.63 -4.17 -10.38
CA SER A 35 12.34 -4.78 -11.51
C SER A 35 12.27 -6.32 -11.57
N LYS A 36 11.75 -6.97 -10.54
CA LYS A 36 11.48 -8.42 -10.54
C LYS A 36 10.14 -8.76 -11.17
N LEU A 37 9.24 -7.79 -11.28
CA LEU A 37 7.96 -7.98 -11.96
C LEU A 37 8.18 -8.05 -13.46
N GLU A 38 7.45 -8.92 -14.14
CA GLU A 38 7.54 -9.05 -15.59
C GLU A 38 7.10 -7.75 -16.26
N THR A 39 5.91 -7.26 -15.90
CA THR A 39 5.44 -5.94 -16.34
C THR A 39 4.67 -5.24 -15.24
N PHE A 40 4.80 -3.91 -15.16
CA PHE A 40 3.89 -3.09 -14.38
C PHE A 40 3.71 -1.71 -15.01
N LYS A 41 2.54 -1.12 -14.79
CA LYS A 41 2.20 0.22 -15.27
C LYS A 41 1.62 1.03 -14.12
N ILE A 42 2.28 2.14 -13.77
CA ILE A 42 1.76 3.06 -12.75
C ILE A 42 0.47 3.69 -13.26
N LYS A 43 -0.60 3.55 -12.49
CA LYS A 43 -1.93 4.13 -12.72
C LYS A 43 -2.13 5.44 -11.98
N GLY A 44 -1.51 5.58 -10.81
CA GLY A 44 -1.62 6.77 -9.99
C GLY A 44 -0.64 6.80 -8.84
N LEU A 45 -0.28 8.01 -8.43
CA LEU A 45 0.52 8.31 -7.25
C LEU A 45 -0.23 9.37 -6.45
N GLU A 46 -0.19 9.26 -5.10
CA GLU A 46 -0.86 10.21 -4.20
C GLU A 46 -2.30 10.50 -4.63
N THR A 47 -3.05 9.43 -4.94
CA THR A 47 -4.36 9.55 -5.58
C THR A 47 -5.47 9.63 -4.55
N PRO A 48 -6.20 10.76 -4.45
CA PRO A 48 -7.36 10.86 -3.57
C PRO A 48 -8.48 9.96 -4.07
N ARG A 49 -9.15 9.26 -3.14
CA ARG A 49 -10.31 8.42 -3.37
C ARG A 49 -11.36 8.63 -2.31
N ALA A 50 -12.61 8.50 -2.69
CA ALA A 50 -13.74 8.51 -1.79
C ALA A 50 -14.78 7.47 -2.23
N LEU A 51 -15.42 6.85 -1.25
CA LEU A 51 -16.53 5.92 -1.45
C LEU A 51 -17.65 6.29 -0.47
N THR A 52 -18.83 6.54 -1.00
CA THR A 52 -20.01 6.83 -0.20
C THR A 52 -20.91 5.61 -0.14
N PHE A 53 -21.38 5.26 1.04
CA PHE A 53 -22.29 4.14 1.26
C PHE A 53 -23.28 4.44 2.40
N ASN A 54 -24.37 3.68 2.43
CA ASN A 54 -25.38 3.82 3.47
C ASN A 54 -25.18 2.76 4.54
N VAL A 55 -25.26 3.18 5.80
CA VAL A 55 -25.24 2.30 6.98
C VAL A 55 -26.53 2.45 7.76
N LEU A 56 -27.01 1.37 8.34
CA LEU A 56 -28.17 1.38 9.23
C LEU A 56 -27.69 1.58 10.68
N VAL A 57 -28.03 2.71 11.27
CA VAL A 57 -27.67 3.02 12.66
C VAL A 57 -28.96 3.29 13.44
N ASN A 58 -29.24 2.46 14.44
CA ASN A 58 -30.44 2.58 15.29
C ASN A 58 -31.75 2.68 14.49
N GLY A 59 -31.87 1.87 13.43
CA GLY A 59 -33.06 1.83 12.56
C GLY A 59 -33.16 2.98 11.54
N ALA A 60 -32.21 3.91 11.53
CA ALA A 60 -32.15 5.01 10.55
C ALA A 60 -31.00 4.82 9.57
N VAL A 61 -31.27 5.05 8.29
CA VAL A 61 -30.22 5.05 7.25
C VAL A 61 -29.36 6.31 7.42
N ARG A 62 -28.05 6.11 7.51
CA ARG A 62 -27.06 7.17 7.53
C ARG A 62 -26.10 7.00 6.36
N GLN A 63 -25.83 8.10 5.65
CA GLN A 63 -24.79 8.12 4.62
C GLN A 63 -23.42 8.35 5.28
N VAL A 64 -22.45 7.52 4.90
CA VAL A 64 -21.07 7.61 5.37
C VAL A 64 -20.17 7.74 4.15
N GLU A 65 -19.21 8.63 4.22
CA GLU A 65 -18.15 8.77 3.24
C GLU A 65 -16.84 8.25 3.82
N LEU A 66 -16.24 7.28 3.13
CA LEU A 66 -14.88 6.81 3.37
C LEU A 66 -13.96 7.50 2.37
N CYS A 67 -12.96 8.23 2.85
CA CYS A 67 -12.02 8.93 1.99
C CYS A 67 -10.57 8.71 2.43
N GLY A 68 -9.64 8.83 1.48
CA GLY A 68 -8.22 8.69 1.73
C GLY A 68 -7.38 9.03 0.50
N ILE A 69 -6.06 9.05 0.70
CA ILE A 69 -5.07 9.23 -0.36
C ILE A 69 -4.29 7.93 -0.48
N ILE A 70 -4.31 7.33 -1.67
CA ILE A 70 -3.59 6.09 -1.97
C ILE A 70 -2.21 6.46 -2.48
N ASP A 71 -1.15 5.98 -1.83
CA ASP A 71 0.23 6.35 -2.16
C ASP A 71 0.58 5.98 -3.59
N ARG A 72 0.23 4.74 -4.02
CA ARG A 72 0.52 4.28 -5.38
C ARG A 72 -0.48 3.20 -5.83
N MET A 73 -0.85 3.25 -7.09
CA MET A 73 -1.62 2.21 -7.78
C MET A 73 -0.90 1.79 -9.06
N ASP A 74 -0.78 0.48 -9.30
CA ASP A 74 -0.19 -0.10 -10.50
C ASP A 74 -1.08 -1.17 -11.11
N ILE A 75 -1.07 -1.31 -12.43
CA ILE A 75 -1.47 -2.56 -13.07
C ILE A 75 -0.21 -3.42 -13.20
N VAL A 76 -0.26 -4.63 -12.69
CA VAL A 76 0.81 -5.63 -12.77
C VAL A 76 0.32 -6.85 -13.53
N SER A 77 1.20 -7.42 -14.37
CA SER A 77 1.03 -8.72 -15.00
C SER A 77 2.31 -9.50 -14.75
N ASP A 78 2.21 -10.56 -13.98
CA ASP A 78 3.36 -11.40 -13.60
C ASP A 78 2.87 -12.83 -13.39
N PRO A 79 3.51 -13.86 -13.95
CA PRO A 79 3.09 -15.25 -13.81
C PRO A 79 2.98 -15.73 -12.36
N THR A 80 3.69 -15.09 -11.44
CA THR A 80 3.64 -15.41 -10.00
C THR A 80 2.49 -14.72 -9.27
N ILE A 81 1.77 -13.84 -9.98
CA ILE A 81 0.65 -13.06 -9.47
C ILE A 81 -0.57 -13.37 -10.32
N ASN A 82 -1.58 -14.01 -9.72
CA ASN A 82 -2.86 -14.29 -10.36
C ASN A 82 -2.72 -14.88 -11.79
N ASP A 83 -1.81 -15.85 -11.94
CA ASP A 83 -1.51 -16.56 -13.20
C ASP A 83 -1.19 -15.62 -14.38
N GLY A 84 -0.62 -14.47 -14.11
CA GLY A 84 -0.25 -13.46 -15.12
C GLY A 84 -1.40 -12.56 -15.57
N ALA A 85 -2.59 -12.72 -15.03
CA ALA A 85 -3.70 -11.83 -15.33
C ALA A 85 -3.45 -10.41 -14.78
N GLU A 86 -3.88 -9.40 -15.54
CA GLU A 86 -3.81 -8.01 -15.07
C GLU A 86 -4.47 -7.85 -13.70
N THR A 87 -3.70 -7.35 -12.75
CA THR A 87 -4.13 -7.16 -11.36
C THR A 87 -3.83 -5.72 -10.94
N LEU A 88 -4.78 -5.03 -10.34
CA LEU A 88 -4.54 -3.72 -9.78
C LEU A 88 -3.92 -3.83 -8.39
N ARG A 89 -2.64 -3.50 -8.30
CA ARG A 89 -1.90 -3.42 -7.05
C ARG A 89 -2.13 -2.07 -6.39
N ILE A 90 -2.53 -2.08 -5.12
CA ILE A 90 -2.77 -0.90 -4.29
C ILE A 90 -1.69 -0.89 -3.22
N VAL A 91 -0.78 0.05 -3.30
CA VAL A 91 0.42 0.10 -2.45
C VAL A 91 0.28 1.19 -1.40
N ASP A 92 0.58 0.82 -0.17
CA ASP A 92 0.72 1.73 0.95
C ASP A 92 2.13 1.57 1.54
N TYR A 93 2.85 2.68 1.70
CA TYR A 93 4.22 2.71 2.21
C TYR A 93 4.25 3.01 3.70
N LYS A 94 4.94 2.16 4.45
CA LYS A 94 5.16 2.35 5.89
C LYS A 94 6.66 2.51 6.19
N THR A 95 7.02 3.60 6.85
CA THR A 95 8.41 3.87 7.23
C THR A 95 8.92 2.90 8.27
N ASN A 96 8.05 2.49 9.20
CA ASN A 96 8.35 1.59 10.31
C ASN A 96 7.29 0.51 10.47
N GLY A 97 7.64 -0.56 11.17
CA GLY A 97 6.72 -1.65 11.49
C GLY A 97 7.12 -2.98 10.89
N SER A 98 6.18 -3.90 10.92
CA SER A 98 6.29 -5.23 10.31
C SER A 98 4.94 -5.63 9.76
N MET A 99 4.92 -6.61 8.85
CA MET A 99 3.66 -7.15 8.33
C MET A 99 2.81 -7.67 9.49
N GLU A 100 1.63 -7.12 9.61
CA GLU A 100 0.60 -7.58 10.52
C GLU A 100 -0.13 -8.77 9.89
N GLN A 101 -0.47 -9.76 10.70
CA GLN A 101 -1.26 -10.89 10.22
C GLN A 101 -2.74 -10.66 10.53
N ALA A 102 -3.56 -10.62 9.48
CA ALA A 102 -5.01 -10.68 9.63
C ALA A 102 -5.43 -12.15 9.61
N LEU A 103 -5.73 -12.69 10.78
CA LEU A 103 -6.13 -14.11 10.94
C LEU A 103 -7.56 -14.37 10.44
N SER A 104 -8.41 -13.35 10.40
CA SER A 104 -9.78 -13.41 9.85
C SER A 104 -10.30 -12.00 9.53
N MET A 105 -11.42 -11.92 8.81
CA MET A 105 -12.10 -10.64 8.57
C MET A 105 -12.56 -9.97 9.87
N GLU A 106 -13.03 -10.75 10.83
CA GLU A 106 -13.45 -10.24 12.15
C GLU A 106 -12.27 -9.59 12.89
N ALA A 107 -11.06 -10.16 12.77
CA ALA A 107 -9.86 -9.60 13.40
C ALA A 107 -9.52 -8.20 12.90
N LEU A 108 -9.87 -7.87 11.64
CA LEU A 108 -9.69 -6.52 11.08
C LEU A 108 -10.55 -5.46 11.77
N PHE A 109 -11.67 -5.86 12.37
CA PHE A 109 -12.62 -4.95 13.00
C PHE A 109 -12.68 -5.08 14.52
N THR A 110 -11.90 -5.98 15.10
CA THR A 110 -11.87 -6.18 16.55
C THR A 110 -10.86 -5.23 17.18
N PRO A 111 -11.27 -4.27 18.01
CA PRO A 111 -10.35 -3.39 18.73
C PRO A 111 -9.44 -4.16 19.68
N GLY A 112 -8.16 -3.77 19.74
CA GLY A 112 -7.20 -4.38 20.66
C GLY A 112 -5.77 -3.90 20.40
N GLU A 113 -4.84 -4.25 21.28
CA GLU A 113 -3.42 -3.86 21.18
C GLU A 113 -2.73 -4.40 19.92
N LYS A 114 -3.21 -5.53 19.38
CA LYS A 114 -2.69 -6.17 18.17
C LYS A 114 -3.60 -6.00 16.95
N HIS A 115 -4.39 -4.93 16.94
CA HIS A 115 -5.28 -4.66 15.83
C HIS A 115 -4.47 -4.41 14.55
N PRO A 116 -4.72 -5.15 13.45
CA PRO A 116 -3.95 -5.05 12.20
C PRO A 116 -4.40 -3.82 11.38
N HIS A 117 -4.15 -2.63 11.92
CA HIS A 117 -4.67 -1.37 11.37
C HIS A 117 -4.07 -1.01 9.99
N TYR A 118 -2.83 -1.39 9.70
CA TYR A 118 -2.24 -1.19 8.37
C TYR A 118 -2.90 -2.08 7.32
N VAL A 119 -3.19 -3.33 7.69
CA VAL A 119 -3.93 -4.25 6.82
C VAL A 119 -5.32 -3.72 6.57
N LEU A 120 -6.06 -3.33 7.64
CA LEU A 120 -7.38 -2.71 7.50
C LEU A 120 -7.35 -1.50 6.58
N GLN A 121 -6.42 -0.57 6.77
CA GLN A 121 -6.28 0.62 5.92
C GLN A 121 -6.13 0.25 4.44
N THR A 122 -5.27 -0.73 4.13
CA THR A 122 -5.01 -1.13 2.76
C THR A 122 -6.23 -1.80 2.12
N PHE A 123 -7.01 -2.57 2.90
CA PHE A 123 -8.30 -3.13 2.45
C PHE A 123 -9.35 -2.05 2.21
N LEU A 124 -9.40 -1.02 3.05
CA LEU A 124 -10.30 0.12 2.83
C LEU A 124 -9.94 0.88 1.55
N TYR A 125 -8.66 1.01 1.23
CA TYR A 125 -8.22 1.56 -0.06
C TYR A 125 -8.69 0.69 -1.23
N ALA A 126 -8.55 -0.63 -1.12
CA ALA A 126 -9.05 -1.54 -2.14
C ALA A 126 -10.58 -1.42 -2.32
N LEU A 127 -11.33 -1.29 -1.23
CA LEU A 127 -12.77 -1.08 -1.26
C LEU A 127 -13.14 0.24 -1.98
N MET A 128 -12.40 1.34 -1.75
CA MET A 128 -12.64 2.61 -2.44
C MET A 128 -12.40 2.54 -3.95
N VAL A 129 -11.52 1.66 -4.41
CA VAL A 129 -11.16 1.51 -5.81
C VAL A 129 -12.01 0.46 -6.53
N ALA A 130 -12.56 -0.51 -5.81
CA ALA A 130 -13.32 -1.63 -6.37
C ALA A 130 -14.41 -1.24 -7.38
N PRO A 131 -15.17 -0.14 -7.19
CA PRO A 131 -16.19 0.27 -8.17
C PRO A 131 -15.61 0.69 -9.54
N ASP A 132 -14.34 1.09 -9.59
CA ASP A 132 -13.70 1.65 -10.79
C ASP A 132 -13.08 0.57 -11.70
N VAL A 133 -13.00 -0.69 -11.27
CA VAL A 133 -12.10 -1.68 -11.89
C VAL A 133 -12.79 -2.88 -12.56
N ASN A 134 -14.05 -2.81 -12.91
CA ASN A 134 -14.74 -3.79 -13.78
C ASN A 134 -14.27 -5.26 -13.61
N SER A 135 -14.27 -5.79 -12.39
CA SER A 135 -13.86 -7.17 -12.06
C SER A 135 -12.35 -7.46 -12.17
N MET A 136 -11.50 -6.45 -12.37
CA MET A 136 -10.05 -6.65 -12.27
C MET A 136 -9.69 -7.05 -10.83
N PRO A 137 -8.90 -8.10 -10.62
CA PRO A 137 -8.42 -8.46 -9.29
C PRO A 137 -7.68 -7.30 -8.63
N LEU A 138 -7.90 -7.14 -7.31
CA LEU A 138 -7.24 -6.14 -6.49
C LEU A 138 -6.20 -6.81 -5.61
N MET A 139 -5.01 -6.22 -5.51
CA MET A 139 -3.93 -6.71 -4.68
C MET A 139 -3.49 -5.65 -3.67
N PRO A 140 -4.10 -5.62 -2.47
CA PRO A 140 -3.64 -4.78 -1.38
C PRO A 140 -2.20 -5.14 -0.99
N THR A 141 -1.33 -4.14 -0.88
CA THR A 141 0.11 -4.34 -0.71
C THR A 141 0.67 -3.35 0.31
N LEU A 142 1.40 -3.87 1.30
CA LEU A 142 2.09 -3.08 2.32
C LEU A 142 3.60 -3.14 2.10
N PHE A 143 4.23 -1.99 1.90
CA PHE A 143 5.67 -1.87 1.80
C PHE A 143 6.27 -1.25 3.06
N PHE A 144 6.94 -2.08 3.85
CA PHE A 144 7.69 -1.60 5.01
C PHE A 144 9.11 -1.24 4.60
N VAL A 145 9.42 0.03 4.64
CA VAL A 145 10.70 0.59 4.19
C VAL A 145 11.89 0.02 4.97
N ASN A 146 11.71 -0.24 6.27
CA ASN A 146 12.73 -0.84 7.13
C ASN A 146 12.96 -2.35 6.86
N LYS A 147 12.10 -3.02 6.10
CA LYS A 147 12.19 -4.46 5.78
C LYS A 147 12.74 -4.74 4.37
N TYR A 148 13.03 -3.73 3.59
CA TYR A 148 13.50 -3.89 2.22
C TYR A 148 14.79 -4.70 2.06
N GLY A 149 15.64 -4.76 3.10
CA GLY A 149 16.85 -5.58 3.11
C GLY A 149 16.60 -7.06 3.39
N ASP A 150 15.42 -7.41 3.88
CA ASP A 150 15.04 -8.78 4.19
C ASP A 150 14.65 -9.51 2.89
N LYS A 151 15.42 -10.54 2.52
CA LYS A 151 15.14 -11.35 1.32
C LYS A 151 13.85 -12.17 1.42
N ASN A 152 13.36 -12.39 2.64
CA ASN A 152 12.14 -13.15 2.92
C ASN A 152 10.92 -12.25 3.07
N PHE A 153 11.10 -10.94 3.02
CA PHE A 153 9.98 -10.01 3.10
C PHE A 153 9.12 -10.09 1.82
N LEU A 154 7.87 -10.43 2.01
CA LEU A 154 6.84 -10.40 0.97
C LEU A 154 5.89 -9.24 1.26
N PRO A 155 5.71 -8.29 0.35
CA PRO A 155 4.84 -7.13 0.57
C PRO A 155 3.35 -7.46 0.46
N TYR A 156 3.01 -8.69 0.10
CA TYR A 156 1.63 -9.10 -0.12
C TYR A 156 0.96 -9.50 1.19
N ILE A 157 -0.26 -9.04 1.38
CA ILE A 157 -1.09 -9.43 2.51
C ILE A 157 -1.64 -10.83 2.24
N LYS A 158 -1.27 -11.78 3.10
CA LYS A 158 -1.80 -13.15 3.04
C LYS A 158 -2.85 -13.36 4.11
N TYR A 159 -3.94 -14.01 3.76
CA TYR A 159 -4.88 -14.54 4.74
C TYR A 159 -4.35 -15.84 5.35
N ALA A 160 -4.66 -16.07 6.62
CA ALA A 160 -4.17 -17.26 7.35
C ALA A 160 -4.75 -18.61 6.87
N ASN A 161 -5.69 -18.60 5.93
CA ASN A 161 -6.39 -19.80 5.46
C ASN A 161 -5.97 -20.26 4.05
N GLU A 162 -4.86 -19.74 3.53
CA GLU A 162 -4.28 -20.20 2.26
C GLU A 162 -2.91 -20.85 2.50
#